data_9f5d206929cb471b82aecf380b943512
#
_entry.id   9f5d206929cb471b82aecf380b943512
#
_cell.length_a   1.000
_cell.length_b   1.000
_cell.length_c   1.000
_cell.angle_alpha   90.00
_cell.angle_beta   90.00
_cell.angle_gamma   90.00
#
_symmetry.space_group_name_H-M   'P 1'
#
loop_
_entity.id
_entity.type
_entity.pdbx_description
1 polymer ?
#
loop_
_entity_poly.entity_id
_entity_poly.type
_entity_poly.pdbx_seq_one_letter_code
_entity_poly.pdbx_strand_id
1 'polypeptide(L)'
;MCKKFSVIVPIHNEERYLYYSLPSIYRLEPDEVILLFDRCTDNSLEVAEKLAKRFGYINQTKFIELNEPSPEWAFRVAFLIWHGFNEARNDIILNTAADIILDEKIKKYLPLVGKNNVALISFGRKSYPPSPRLLVARLITKFTLKAFTGTLAFSKKALFETIDENTFKKIVSAEDTYIYLSISKKYKTMFIQTNNIHLREKETAEKQFVRGIAYWQVSRNSLWKAMLHSIIYFRPLLLAGYIHARLNDRKITNHF
;
A
#
# COMPACT_ATOMS: atom_id res chain seq x y z
N MET A 1 -14.38 -13.46 19.84
CA MET A 1 -13.90 -12.09 20.01
C MET A 1 -13.28 -11.60 18.71
N CYS A 2 -13.71 -10.44 18.23
CA CYS A 2 -13.04 -9.76 17.10
C CYS A 2 -11.64 -9.33 17.57
N LYS A 3 -10.58 -9.62 16.81
CA LYS A 3 -9.24 -9.14 17.17
C LYS A 3 -9.17 -7.63 16.94
N LYS A 4 -8.55 -6.92 17.86
CA LYS A 4 -8.28 -5.49 17.75
C LYS A 4 -7.31 -5.22 16.58
N PHE A 5 -7.54 -4.13 15.84
CA PHE A 5 -6.68 -3.74 14.73
C PHE A 5 -6.58 -2.23 14.58
N SER A 6 -5.45 -1.81 14.03
CA SER A 6 -5.18 -0.41 13.67
C SER A 6 -5.26 -0.25 12.17
N VAL A 7 -5.82 0.87 11.69
CA VAL A 7 -5.81 1.25 10.28
C VAL A 7 -4.83 2.39 10.08
N ILE A 8 -3.96 2.29 9.07
CA ILE A 8 -2.98 3.32 8.71
C ILE A 8 -3.29 3.86 7.32
N VAL A 9 -3.37 5.18 7.21
CA VAL A 9 -3.71 5.87 5.96
C VAL A 9 -2.76 7.05 5.75
N PRO A 10 -1.82 6.98 4.79
CA PRO A 10 -1.06 8.14 4.33
C PRO A 10 -1.95 9.05 3.49
N ILE A 11 -1.84 10.37 3.71
CA ILE A 11 -2.68 11.40 3.10
C ILE A 11 -1.79 12.53 2.58
N HIS A 12 -1.95 12.88 1.29
CA HIS A 12 -1.32 14.06 0.68
C HIS A 12 -2.29 14.70 -0.31
N ASN A 13 -2.96 15.78 0.10
CA ASN A 13 -3.96 16.49 -0.72
C ASN A 13 -5.06 15.56 -1.23
N GLU A 14 -5.77 14.91 -0.32
CA GLU A 14 -6.78 13.91 -0.62
C GLU A 14 -8.21 14.34 -0.19
N GLU A 15 -8.45 15.62 0.07
CA GLU A 15 -9.73 16.19 0.52
C GLU A 15 -10.94 15.56 -0.16
N ARG A 16 -10.89 15.47 -1.50
CA ARG A 16 -12.00 14.97 -2.32
C ARG A 16 -12.29 13.47 -2.12
N TYR A 17 -11.27 12.68 -1.82
CA TYR A 17 -11.40 11.23 -1.69
C TYR A 17 -11.74 10.79 -0.27
N LEU A 18 -11.36 11.57 0.73
CA LEU A 18 -11.63 11.29 2.14
C LEU A 18 -13.12 11.15 2.43
N TYR A 19 -13.99 11.90 1.72
CA TYR A 19 -15.46 11.77 1.84
C TYR A 19 -15.99 10.37 1.54
N TYR A 20 -15.27 9.59 0.76
CA TYR A 20 -15.64 8.23 0.37
C TYR A 20 -14.84 7.15 1.13
N SER A 21 -13.56 7.37 1.32
CA SER A 21 -12.65 6.39 1.90
C SER A 21 -12.82 6.28 3.42
N LEU A 22 -12.80 7.38 4.17
CA LEU A 22 -12.90 7.36 5.64
C LEU A 22 -14.19 6.73 6.15
N PRO A 23 -15.40 7.02 5.60
CA PRO A 23 -16.61 6.30 5.99
C PRO A 23 -16.52 4.80 5.80
N SER A 24 -15.81 4.33 4.76
CA SER A 24 -15.62 2.89 4.53
C SER A 24 -14.67 2.26 5.54
N ILE A 25 -13.67 3.01 6.00
CA ILE A 25 -12.74 2.60 7.06
C ILE A 25 -13.49 2.48 8.39
N TYR A 26 -14.26 3.51 8.78
CA TYR A 26 -15.00 3.49 10.04
C TYR A 26 -16.05 2.39 10.12
N ARG A 27 -16.66 1.98 8.98
CA ARG A 27 -17.58 0.82 8.94
C ARG A 27 -16.91 -0.53 9.24
N LEU A 28 -15.59 -0.62 9.13
CA LEU A 28 -14.86 -1.81 9.57
C LEU A 28 -14.76 -1.91 11.09
N GLU A 29 -15.13 -0.85 11.83
CA GLU A 29 -15.06 -0.74 13.29
C GLU A 29 -13.62 -0.98 13.82
N PRO A 30 -12.63 -0.18 13.36
CA PRO A 30 -11.27 -0.27 13.86
C PRO A 30 -11.17 0.19 15.31
N ASP A 31 -10.25 -0.40 16.08
CA ASP A 31 -9.93 0.07 17.43
C ASP A 31 -9.05 1.32 17.42
N GLU A 32 -8.37 1.57 16.30
CA GLU A 32 -7.50 2.73 16.09
C GLU A 32 -7.40 3.05 14.61
N VAL A 33 -7.46 4.34 14.27
CA VAL A 33 -7.18 4.88 12.94
C VAL A 33 -6.04 5.88 13.06
N ILE A 34 -5.01 5.75 12.22
CA ILE A 34 -3.85 6.63 12.17
C ILE A 34 -3.82 7.28 10.80
N LEU A 35 -4.11 8.57 10.76
CA LEU A 35 -4.11 9.39 9.57
C LEU A 35 -2.81 10.20 9.54
N LEU A 36 -2.00 10.00 8.51
CA LEU A 36 -0.66 10.58 8.36
C LEU A 36 -0.69 11.63 7.26
N PHE A 37 -0.75 12.90 7.63
CA PHE A 37 -0.84 14.04 6.72
C PHE A 37 0.57 14.47 6.29
N ASP A 38 0.85 14.36 5.00
CA ASP A 38 2.12 14.74 4.40
C ASP A 38 2.00 16.09 3.71
N ARG A 39 2.41 17.18 4.38
CA ARG A 39 2.48 18.50 3.77
C ARG A 39 1.23 18.86 2.96
N CYS A 40 0.05 18.62 3.54
CA CYS A 40 -1.21 18.94 2.90
C CYS A 40 -1.39 20.45 2.77
N THR A 41 -1.84 20.92 1.60
CA THR A 41 -2.14 22.31 1.28
C THR A 41 -3.63 22.53 1.00
N ASP A 42 -4.41 21.44 1.00
CA ASP A 42 -5.88 21.44 0.88
C ASP A 42 -6.54 21.24 2.27
N ASN A 43 -7.86 21.08 2.31
CA ASN A 43 -8.62 20.90 3.55
C ASN A 43 -8.66 19.43 4.04
N SER A 44 -7.69 18.58 3.65
CA SER A 44 -7.70 17.16 4.01
C SER A 44 -7.80 16.92 5.52
N LEU A 45 -7.08 17.69 6.34
CA LEU A 45 -7.11 17.56 7.80
C LEU A 45 -8.49 17.90 8.36
N GLU A 46 -9.04 19.05 7.98
CA GLU A 46 -10.35 19.51 8.44
C GLU A 46 -11.48 18.55 8.06
N VAL A 47 -11.44 18.04 6.82
CA VAL A 47 -12.40 17.06 6.33
C VAL A 47 -12.31 15.76 7.14
N ALA A 48 -11.09 15.28 7.41
CA ALA A 48 -10.88 14.07 8.20
C ALA A 48 -11.42 14.20 9.62
N GLU A 49 -11.18 15.33 10.29
CA GLU A 49 -11.70 15.62 11.63
C GLU A 49 -13.23 15.66 11.66
N LYS A 50 -13.84 16.36 10.69
CA LYS A 50 -15.31 16.41 10.56
C LYS A 50 -15.91 15.02 10.38
N LEU A 51 -15.30 14.19 9.54
CA LEU A 51 -15.76 12.84 9.32
C LEU A 51 -15.56 11.95 10.55
N ALA A 52 -14.41 12.03 11.23
CA ALA A 52 -14.19 11.29 12.48
C ALA A 52 -15.23 11.64 13.56
N LYS A 53 -15.55 12.92 13.73
CA LYS A 53 -16.62 13.38 14.63
C LYS A 53 -17.99 12.82 14.20
N ARG A 54 -18.33 12.96 12.91
CA ARG A 54 -19.62 12.49 12.37
C ARG A 54 -19.85 10.99 12.56
N PHE A 55 -18.80 10.18 12.43
CA PHE A 55 -18.87 8.72 12.57
C PHE A 55 -18.57 8.22 13.99
N GLY A 56 -18.32 9.12 14.97
CA GLY A 56 -18.04 8.77 16.36
C GLY A 56 -16.65 8.21 16.61
N TYR A 57 -15.68 8.45 15.70
CA TYR A 57 -14.31 7.92 15.75
C TYR A 57 -13.25 8.95 16.17
N ILE A 58 -13.64 10.12 16.65
CA ILE A 58 -12.68 11.18 16.98
C ILE A 58 -11.65 10.74 18.04
N ASN A 59 -12.08 9.97 19.05
CA ASN A 59 -11.20 9.49 20.13
C ASN A 59 -10.35 8.28 19.72
N GLN A 60 -10.72 7.57 18.66
CA GLN A 60 -9.98 6.43 18.12
C GLN A 60 -9.08 6.83 16.94
N THR A 61 -9.17 8.08 16.47
CA THR A 61 -8.38 8.56 15.33
C THR A 61 -7.24 9.45 15.81
N LYS A 62 -6.01 9.09 15.43
CA LYS A 62 -4.83 9.94 15.55
C LYS A 62 -4.65 10.73 14.25
N PHE A 63 -4.49 12.05 14.37
CA PHE A 63 -4.17 12.96 13.28
C PHE A 63 -2.71 13.37 13.43
N ILE A 64 -1.84 12.92 12.54
CA ILE A 64 -0.40 13.15 12.63
C ILE A 64 0.04 13.92 11.40
N GLU A 65 0.51 15.15 11.59
CA GLU A 65 1.08 15.96 10.52
C GLU A 65 2.59 15.73 10.45
N LEU A 66 3.08 15.36 9.27
CA LEU A 66 4.48 15.06 8.99
C LEU A 66 4.98 16.01 7.91
N ASN A 67 5.26 17.27 8.32
CA ASN A 67 5.63 18.35 7.41
C ASN A 67 7.14 18.43 7.17
N GLU A 68 7.95 17.86 8.06
CA GLU A 68 9.39 17.88 7.98
C GLU A 68 9.95 17.05 6.81
N PRO A 69 11.04 17.49 6.19
CA PRO A 69 11.76 16.69 5.20
C PRO A 69 12.25 15.37 5.79
N SER A 70 12.33 14.35 4.96
CA SER A 70 12.90 13.04 5.32
C SER A 70 13.92 12.60 4.27
N PRO A 71 15.07 13.29 4.13
CA PRO A 71 16.02 13.09 3.04
C PRO A 71 16.67 11.70 3.04
N GLU A 72 16.68 11.01 4.18
CA GLU A 72 17.17 9.65 4.32
C GLU A 72 16.23 8.59 3.72
N TRP A 73 15.01 8.96 3.35
CA TRP A 73 14.02 8.07 2.74
C TRP A 73 13.93 8.31 1.24
N ALA A 74 14.24 7.31 0.45
CA ALA A 74 14.13 7.37 -1.01
C ALA A 74 12.68 7.51 -1.51
N PHE A 75 11.69 7.11 -0.67
CA PHE A 75 10.28 7.19 -0.98
C PHE A 75 9.47 7.72 0.20
N ARG A 76 8.88 8.89 0.03
CA ARG A 76 8.16 9.58 1.10
C ARG A 76 6.99 8.78 1.68
N VAL A 77 6.24 8.05 0.85
CA VAL A 77 5.15 7.19 1.33
C VAL A 77 5.66 6.09 2.25
N ALA A 78 6.85 5.51 1.96
CA ALA A 78 7.47 4.52 2.83
C ALA A 78 7.79 5.11 4.22
N PHE A 79 8.28 6.36 4.28
CA PHE A 79 8.49 7.08 5.55
C PHE A 79 7.17 7.21 6.34
N LEU A 80 6.11 7.69 5.68
CA LEU A 80 4.82 7.88 6.34
C LEU A 80 4.28 6.58 6.93
N ILE A 81 4.21 5.52 6.13
CA ILE A 81 3.66 4.25 6.62
C ILE A 81 4.54 3.60 7.69
N TRP A 82 5.88 3.76 7.60
CA TRP A 82 6.78 3.28 8.66
C TRP A 82 6.54 4.01 9.98
N HIS A 83 6.35 5.32 9.93
CA HIS A 83 5.94 6.09 11.10
C HIS A 83 4.62 5.56 11.67
N GLY A 84 3.61 5.34 10.82
CA GLY A 84 2.33 4.76 11.24
C GLY A 84 2.46 3.36 11.83
N PHE A 85 3.37 2.52 11.34
CA PHE A 85 3.63 1.19 11.92
C PHE A 85 4.16 1.28 13.34
N ASN A 86 5.05 2.23 13.62
CA ASN A 86 5.56 2.45 14.98
C ASN A 86 4.46 2.96 15.91
N GLU A 87 3.61 3.88 15.45
CA GLU A 87 2.51 4.48 16.21
C GLU A 87 1.34 3.53 16.51
N ALA A 88 1.17 2.47 15.73
CA ALA A 88 0.06 1.53 15.89
C ALA A 88 0.14 0.76 17.20
N ARG A 89 -0.96 0.75 17.98
CA ARG A 89 -1.05 0.03 19.25
C ARG A 89 -1.34 -1.46 19.09
N ASN A 90 -2.03 -1.82 18.02
CA ASN A 90 -2.49 -3.19 17.80
C ASN A 90 -1.50 -3.98 16.93
N ASP A 91 -1.41 -5.30 17.16
CA ASP A 91 -0.56 -6.16 16.33
C ASP A 91 -1.11 -6.33 14.91
N ILE A 92 -2.44 -6.31 14.73
CA ILE A 92 -3.02 -6.36 13.38
C ILE A 92 -3.07 -4.95 12.82
N ILE A 93 -2.36 -4.73 11.73
CA ILE A 93 -2.37 -3.47 10.98
C ILE A 93 -3.06 -3.69 9.65
N LEU A 94 -4.02 -2.81 9.32
CA LEU A 94 -4.59 -2.65 7.98
C LEU A 94 -4.02 -1.39 7.36
N ASN A 95 -3.09 -1.54 6.41
CA ASN A 95 -2.54 -0.43 5.64
C ASN A 95 -3.35 -0.23 4.36
N THR A 96 -3.78 1.00 4.09
CA THR A 96 -4.56 1.35 2.90
C THR A 96 -4.27 2.79 2.45
N ALA A 97 -4.71 3.17 1.26
CA ALA A 97 -4.56 4.54 0.74
C ALA A 97 -5.83 5.37 0.94
N ALA A 98 -5.68 6.69 0.98
CA ALA A 98 -6.77 7.65 1.18
C ALA A 98 -7.79 7.68 0.02
N ASP A 99 -7.45 7.15 -1.15
CA ASP A 99 -8.28 7.08 -2.35
C ASP A 99 -8.90 5.68 -2.60
N ILE A 100 -8.98 4.85 -1.54
CA ILE A 100 -9.56 3.50 -1.62
C ILE A 100 -10.83 3.42 -0.75
N ILE A 101 -11.95 3.06 -1.36
CA ILE A 101 -13.15 2.64 -0.64
C ILE A 101 -12.99 1.16 -0.29
N LEU A 102 -13.05 0.82 0.99
CA LEU A 102 -12.88 -0.54 1.49
C LEU A 102 -14.19 -1.34 1.45
N ASP A 103 -14.08 -2.61 1.09
CA ASP A 103 -15.18 -3.58 1.20
C ASP A 103 -15.31 -4.05 2.66
N GLU A 104 -16.50 -3.98 3.22
CA GLU A 104 -16.78 -4.41 4.60
C GLU A 104 -16.43 -5.89 4.86
N LYS A 105 -16.39 -6.71 3.81
CA LYS A 105 -15.93 -8.11 3.89
C LYS A 105 -14.52 -8.25 4.45
N ILE A 106 -13.67 -7.22 4.36
CA ILE A 106 -12.32 -7.21 4.95
C ILE A 106 -12.38 -7.59 6.43
N LYS A 107 -13.34 -7.04 7.19
CA LYS A 107 -13.52 -7.30 8.61
C LYS A 107 -13.58 -8.80 8.96
N LYS A 108 -14.19 -9.61 8.09
CA LYS A 108 -14.29 -11.08 8.26
C LYS A 108 -12.93 -11.77 8.24
N TYR A 109 -11.97 -11.22 7.51
CA TYR A 109 -10.67 -11.87 7.29
C TYR A 109 -9.57 -11.37 8.24
N LEU A 110 -9.71 -10.19 8.83
CA LEU A 110 -8.72 -9.64 9.77
C LEU A 110 -8.36 -10.61 10.91
N PRO A 111 -9.32 -11.35 11.53
CA PRO A 111 -8.99 -12.30 12.59
C PRO A 111 -8.11 -13.48 12.18
N LEU A 112 -7.93 -13.71 10.87
CA LEU A 112 -7.04 -14.77 10.35
C LEU A 112 -5.56 -14.38 10.46
N VAL A 113 -5.24 -13.07 10.52
CA VAL A 113 -3.88 -12.61 10.75
C VAL A 113 -3.41 -13.08 12.12
N GLY A 114 -2.23 -13.73 12.15
CA GLY A 114 -1.65 -14.36 13.34
C GLY A 114 -2.24 -15.73 13.68
N LYS A 115 -3.10 -16.32 12.82
CA LYS A 115 -3.57 -17.71 12.96
C LYS A 115 -2.93 -18.61 11.91
N ASN A 116 -2.65 -19.86 12.27
CA ASN A 116 -2.11 -20.87 11.34
C ASN A 116 -0.91 -20.37 10.51
N ASN A 117 -0.04 -19.60 11.14
CA ASN A 117 1.13 -18.95 10.53
C ASN A 117 0.81 -17.94 9.41
N VAL A 118 -0.44 -17.48 9.28
CA VAL A 118 -0.83 -16.44 8.33
C VAL A 118 -0.45 -15.08 8.91
N ALA A 119 0.56 -14.42 8.36
CA ALA A 119 1.01 -13.12 8.86
C ALA A 119 0.61 -11.95 7.96
N LEU A 120 0.15 -12.22 6.73
CA LEU A 120 -0.30 -11.17 5.82
C LEU A 120 -1.46 -11.63 4.94
N ILE A 121 -2.43 -10.73 4.75
CA ILE A 121 -3.54 -10.87 3.80
C ILE A 121 -3.53 -9.65 2.88
N SER A 122 -3.43 -9.90 1.57
CA SER A 122 -3.58 -8.88 0.53
C SER A 122 -5.01 -8.89 0.02
N PHE A 123 -5.64 -7.70 -0.07
CA PHE A 123 -7.03 -7.56 -0.52
C PHE A 123 -7.09 -7.00 -1.93
N GLY A 124 -7.80 -7.69 -2.82
CA GLY A 124 -8.03 -7.27 -4.20
C GLY A 124 -8.82 -5.97 -4.30
N ARG A 125 -8.63 -5.23 -5.38
CA ARG A 125 -9.36 -3.99 -5.66
C ARG A 125 -9.87 -3.93 -7.09
N LYS A 126 -10.89 -3.11 -7.32
CA LYS A 126 -11.40 -2.71 -8.64
C LYS A 126 -11.04 -1.25 -8.85
N SER A 127 -10.80 -0.84 -10.08
CA SER A 127 -10.64 0.58 -10.42
C SER A 127 -11.98 1.18 -10.84
N TYR A 128 -12.18 2.44 -10.54
CA TYR A 128 -13.34 3.18 -10.97
C TYR A 128 -12.89 4.48 -11.67
N PRO A 129 -13.43 4.76 -12.87
CA PRO A 129 -14.33 3.95 -13.69
C PRO A 129 -13.66 2.67 -14.20
N PRO A 130 -14.43 1.61 -14.56
CA PRO A 130 -13.87 0.37 -15.07
C PRO A 130 -13.18 0.62 -16.41
N SER A 131 -11.89 0.29 -16.49
CA SER A 131 -11.13 0.40 -17.73
C SER A 131 -11.18 -0.94 -18.50
N PRO A 132 -11.56 -0.96 -19.80
CA PRO A 132 -11.53 -2.18 -20.62
C PRO A 132 -10.14 -2.83 -20.65
N ARG A 133 -9.07 -2.00 -20.62
CA ARG A 133 -7.67 -2.45 -20.56
C ARG A 133 -7.37 -3.23 -19.28
N LEU A 134 -7.93 -2.77 -18.15
CA LEU A 134 -7.78 -3.48 -16.86
C LEU A 134 -8.59 -4.77 -16.81
N LEU A 135 -9.71 -4.87 -17.52
CA LEU A 135 -10.46 -6.13 -17.66
C LEU A 135 -9.63 -7.19 -18.38
N VAL A 136 -9.03 -6.84 -19.52
CA VAL A 136 -8.14 -7.73 -20.28
C VAL A 136 -6.91 -8.11 -19.44
N ALA A 137 -6.26 -7.13 -18.80
CA ALA A 137 -5.12 -7.39 -17.93
C ALA A 137 -5.50 -8.33 -16.77
N ARG A 138 -6.68 -8.20 -16.17
CA ARG A 138 -7.18 -9.10 -15.11
C ARG A 138 -7.39 -10.53 -15.59
N LEU A 139 -7.93 -10.72 -16.78
CA LEU A 139 -8.11 -12.06 -17.36
C LEU A 139 -6.75 -12.74 -17.54
N ILE A 140 -5.77 -12.02 -18.07
CA ILE A 140 -4.43 -12.56 -18.29
C ILE A 140 -3.70 -12.78 -16.96
N THR A 141 -3.78 -11.83 -16.01
CA THR A 141 -3.07 -11.92 -14.72
C THR A 141 -3.68 -12.92 -13.75
N LYS A 142 -4.95 -13.27 -13.92
CA LYS A 142 -5.59 -14.35 -13.14
C LYS A 142 -4.82 -15.67 -13.27
N PHE A 143 -4.15 -15.87 -14.40
CA PHE A 143 -3.39 -17.09 -14.69
C PHE A 143 -1.87 -16.95 -14.51
N THR A 144 -1.34 -15.72 -14.46
CA THR A 144 0.11 -15.50 -14.57
C THR A 144 0.76 -14.74 -13.41
N LEU A 145 0.02 -13.89 -12.69
CA LEU A 145 0.61 -13.02 -11.67
C LEU A 145 -0.33 -12.91 -10.45
N LYS A 146 0.21 -13.15 -9.25
CA LYS A 146 -0.48 -12.77 -8.00
C LYS A 146 -0.58 -11.25 -7.99
N ALA A 147 -1.79 -10.71 -8.04
CA ALA A 147 -2.02 -9.28 -7.96
C ALA A 147 -1.79 -8.82 -6.52
N PHE A 148 -0.70 -8.11 -6.29
CA PHE A 148 -0.49 -7.38 -5.05
C PHE A 148 -1.25 -6.06 -5.13
N THR A 149 -1.87 -5.68 -4.05
CA THR A 149 -2.69 -4.46 -4.01
C THR A 149 -2.30 -3.64 -2.79
N GLY A 150 -2.40 -2.33 -2.88
CA GLY A 150 -2.05 -1.40 -1.81
C GLY A 150 -2.90 -1.49 -0.53
N THR A 151 -3.79 -2.51 -0.40
CA THR A 151 -4.54 -2.78 0.83
C THR A 151 -4.06 -4.09 1.43
N LEU A 152 -3.33 -4.00 2.53
CA LEU A 152 -2.69 -5.13 3.21
C LEU A 152 -3.11 -5.17 4.68
N ALA A 153 -3.51 -6.33 5.18
CA ALA A 153 -3.58 -6.57 6.62
C ALA A 153 -2.45 -7.52 7.02
N PHE A 154 -1.69 -7.15 8.05
CA PHE A 154 -0.55 -7.96 8.49
C PHE A 154 -0.29 -7.82 10.00
N SER A 155 0.49 -8.77 10.55
CA SER A 155 1.00 -8.71 11.91
C SER A 155 2.16 -7.71 12.00
N LYS A 156 2.06 -6.74 12.91
CA LYS A 156 3.12 -5.79 13.24
C LYS A 156 4.39 -6.51 13.66
N LYS A 157 4.24 -7.56 14.47
CA LYS A 157 5.35 -8.41 14.90
C LYS A 157 6.06 -9.03 13.68
N ALA A 158 5.31 -9.67 12.78
CA ALA A 158 5.88 -10.29 11.58
C ALA A 158 6.57 -9.27 10.65
N LEU A 159 6.02 -8.04 10.56
CA LEU A 159 6.63 -6.94 9.81
C LEU A 159 8.05 -6.65 10.33
N PHE A 160 8.16 -6.32 11.63
CA PHE A 160 9.45 -5.94 12.23
C PHE A 160 10.44 -7.09 12.35
N GLU A 161 9.99 -8.34 12.31
CA GLU A 161 10.87 -9.51 12.23
C GLU A 161 11.42 -9.76 10.81
N THR A 162 10.82 -9.19 9.77
CA THR A 162 11.18 -9.49 8.38
C THR A 162 11.67 -8.30 7.60
N ILE A 163 11.45 -7.08 8.10
CA ILE A 163 11.84 -5.84 7.44
C ILE A 163 12.74 -5.04 8.35
N ASP A 164 13.95 -4.78 7.85
CA ASP A 164 14.88 -3.83 8.43
C ASP A 164 14.57 -2.41 7.92
N GLU A 165 14.57 -1.43 8.82
CA GLU A 165 14.27 -0.04 8.50
C GLU A 165 15.26 0.55 7.49
N ASN A 166 16.57 0.26 7.63
CA ASN A 166 17.58 0.81 6.73
C ASN A 166 17.40 0.32 5.29
N THR A 167 16.91 -0.91 5.12
CA THR A 167 16.56 -1.45 3.81
C THR A 167 15.27 -0.83 3.30
N PHE A 168 14.27 -0.63 4.18
CA PHE A 168 13.01 -0.01 3.81
C PHE A 168 13.16 1.45 3.37
N LYS A 169 14.09 2.21 3.99
CA LYS A 169 14.46 3.57 3.59
C LYS A 169 14.95 3.69 2.15
N LYS A 170 15.55 2.64 1.60
CA LYS A 170 16.15 2.63 0.26
C LYS A 170 15.18 2.32 -0.88
N ILE A 171 13.96 1.85 -0.58
CA ILE A 171 12.97 1.56 -1.61
C ILE A 171 12.44 2.87 -2.22
N VAL A 172 12.35 2.92 -3.56
CA VAL A 172 11.89 4.13 -4.28
C VAL A 172 10.40 4.11 -4.59
N SER A 173 9.73 2.96 -4.49
CA SER A 173 8.29 2.74 -4.71
C SER A 173 7.93 1.29 -4.42
N ALA A 174 6.62 0.96 -4.47
CA ALA A 174 6.09 -0.40 -4.28
C ALA A 174 6.37 -0.98 -2.88
N GLU A 175 6.20 -0.15 -1.88
CA GLU A 175 6.33 -0.49 -0.46
C GLU A 175 5.42 -1.67 -0.06
N ASP A 176 4.20 -1.70 -0.60
CA ASP A 176 3.24 -2.79 -0.42
C ASP A 176 3.77 -4.14 -0.93
N THR A 177 4.38 -4.11 -2.11
CA THR A 177 5.01 -5.30 -2.70
C THR A 177 6.23 -5.73 -1.89
N TYR A 178 7.05 -4.79 -1.42
CA TYR A 178 8.20 -5.08 -0.59
C TYR A 178 7.78 -5.72 0.75
N ILE A 179 6.77 -5.15 1.42
CA ILE A 179 6.19 -5.71 2.66
C ILE A 179 5.70 -7.13 2.42
N TYR A 180 4.91 -7.34 1.35
CA TYR A 180 4.40 -8.67 1.00
C TYR A 180 5.52 -9.68 0.79
N LEU A 181 6.51 -9.36 -0.04
CA LEU A 181 7.61 -10.25 -0.37
C LEU A 181 8.48 -10.57 0.86
N SER A 182 8.74 -9.58 1.71
CA SER A 182 9.54 -9.75 2.93
C SER A 182 8.85 -10.69 3.91
N ILE A 183 7.57 -10.45 4.22
CA ILE A 183 6.80 -11.30 5.13
C ILE A 183 6.63 -12.71 4.53
N SER A 184 6.45 -12.85 3.21
CA SER A 184 6.26 -14.15 2.56
C SER A 184 7.46 -15.08 2.61
N LYS A 185 8.66 -14.57 2.93
CA LYS A 185 9.87 -15.40 3.11
C LYS A 185 9.78 -16.29 4.36
N LYS A 186 9.11 -15.82 5.41
CA LYS A 186 9.06 -16.49 6.71
C LYS A 186 7.66 -16.99 7.07
N TYR A 187 6.63 -16.31 6.59
CA TYR A 187 5.25 -16.52 6.99
C TYR A 187 4.33 -16.83 5.81
N LYS A 188 3.20 -17.48 6.12
CA LYS A 188 2.13 -17.70 5.14
C LYS A 188 1.43 -16.39 4.81
N THR A 189 1.20 -16.16 3.53
CA THR A 189 0.43 -15.03 3.02
C THR A 189 -0.82 -15.50 2.30
N MET A 190 -1.86 -14.67 2.30
CA MET A 190 -3.13 -14.96 1.62
C MET A 190 -3.49 -13.81 0.68
N PHE A 191 -4.18 -14.12 -0.40
CA PHE A 191 -4.84 -13.13 -1.26
C PHE A 191 -6.35 -13.37 -1.24
N ILE A 192 -7.09 -12.31 -0.93
CA ILE A 192 -8.56 -12.33 -0.88
C ILE A 192 -9.11 -11.33 -1.89
N GLN A 193 -9.89 -11.82 -2.85
CA GLN A 193 -10.57 -10.93 -3.78
C GLN A 193 -11.71 -10.20 -3.07
N THR A 194 -11.64 -8.86 -3.04
CA THR A 194 -12.66 -7.98 -2.46
C THR A 194 -13.18 -7.00 -3.51
N ASN A 195 -14.20 -6.22 -3.14
CA ASN A 195 -14.74 -5.15 -3.95
C ASN A 195 -14.20 -3.77 -3.56
N ASN A 196 -12.99 -3.71 -2.98
CA ASN A 196 -12.33 -2.42 -2.76
C ASN A 196 -12.31 -1.60 -4.06
N ILE A 197 -12.63 -0.32 -3.98
CA ILE A 197 -12.70 0.58 -5.14
C ILE A 197 -11.57 1.60 -5.03
N HIS A 198 -10.69 1.64 -6.02
CA HIS A 198 -9.66 2.67 -6.15
C HIS A 198 -10.20 3.82 -7.00
N LEU A 199 -10.27 5.00 -6.42
CA LEU A 199 -10.92 6.18 -7.00
C LEU A 199 -10.04 6.94 -7.99
N ARG A 200 -8.71 6.78 -7.89
CA ARG A 200 -7.75 7.47 -8.75
C ARG A 200 -7.30 6.56 -9.89
N GLU A 201 -7.44 7.02 -11.12
CA GLU A 201 -7.18 6.21 -12.32
C GLU A 201 -5.92 6.56 -13.08
N LYS A 202 -5.47 7.81 -13.05
CA LYS A 202 -4.40 8.25 -13.96
C LYS A 202 -3.02 8.00 -13.37
N GLU A 203 -2.29 7.12 -14.03
CA GLU A 203 -0.87 6.93 -13.81
C GLU A 203 -0.08 7.88 -14.71
N THR A 204 0.74 8.74 -14.12
CA THR A 204 1.61 9.65 -14.87
C THR A 204 2.79 8.89 -15.51
N ALA A 205 3.43 9.50 -16.53
CA ALA A 205 4.64 8.97 -17.16
C ALA A 205 5.75 8.72 -16.13
N GLU A 206 5.96 9.67 -15.23
CA GLU A 206 6.92 9.58 -14.13
C GLU A 206 6.64 8.39 -13.21
N LYS A 207 5.38 8.22 -12.78
CA LYS A 207 4.99 7.07 -11.95
C LYS A 207 5.24 5.73 -12.64
N GLN A 208 5.05 5.64 -13.97
CA GLN A 208 5.37 4.42 -14.71
C GLN A 208 6.87 4.14 -14.68
N PHE A 209 7.71 5.16 -14.89
CA PHE A 209 9.17 5.02 -14.88
C PHE A 209 9.68 4.58 -13.48
N VAL A 210 9.27 5.29 -12.42
CA VAL A 210 9.64 4.95 -11.03
C VAL A 210 9.15 3.54 -10.66
N ARG A 211 7.96 3.13 -11.11
CA ARG A 211 7.47 1.77 -10.93
C ARG A 211 8.35 0.73 -11.64
N GLY A 212 8.94 1.08 -12.78
CA GLY A 212 9.91 0.23 -13.47
C GLY A 212 11.17 0.02 -12.64
N ILE A 213 11.69 1.09 -12.03
CA ILE A 213 12.82 1.02 -11.10
C ILE A 213 12.49 0.08 -9.92
N ALA A 214 11.35 0.28 -9.28
CA ALA A 214 10.91 -0.57 -8.17
C ALA A 214 10.69 -2.03 -8.60
N TYR A 215 10.22 -2.26 -9.83
CA TYR A 215 10.03 -3.61 -10.38
C TYR A 215 11.34 -4.38 -10.46
N TRP A 216 12.45 -3.70 -10.72
CA TRP A 216 13.80 -4.28 -10.61
C TRP A 216 14.25 -4.39 -9.15
N GLN A 217 14.24 -3.32 -8.39
CA GLN A 217 14.79 -3.25 -7.04
C GLN A 217 14.09 -4.19 -6.04
N VAL A 218 12.75 -4.21 -6.07
CA VAL A 218 11.93 -4.93 -5.08
C VAL A 218 11.67 -6.37 -5.51
N SER A 219 11.25 -6.57 -6.75
CA SER A 219 10.79 -7.88 -7.20
C SER A 219 11.88 -8.73 -7.84
N ARG A 220 13.01 -8.12 -8.23
CA ARG A 220 14.10 -8.78 -8.97
C ARG A 220 13.60 -9.61 -10.17
N ASN A 221 12.54 -9.14 -10.79
CA ASN A 221 11.91 -9.85 -11.90
C ASN A 221 12.81 -9.91 -13.13
N SER A 222 12.65 -10.94 -13.95
CA SER A 222 13.37 -11.05 -15.22
C SER A 222 12.92 -9.97 -16.23
N LEU A 223 13.80 -9.63 -17.17
CA LEU A 223 13.47 -8.68 -18.25
C LEU A 223 12.20 -9.10 -19.00
N TRP A 224 12.03 -10.40 -19.27
CA TRP A 224 10.84 -10.93 -19.93
C TRP A 224 9.55 -10.60 -19.17
N LYS A 225 9.55 -10.75 -17.85
CA LYS A 225 8.39 -10.38 -17.02
C LYS A 225 8.13 -8.89 -17.05
N ALA A 226 9.17 -8.05 -17.05
CA ALA A 226 9.02 -6.61 -17.18
C ALA A 226 8.45 -6.21 -18.55
N MET A 227 8.92 -6.84 -19.63
CA MET A 227 8.37 -6.65 -20.98
C MET A 227 6.89 -7.05 -21.06
N LEU A 228 6.56 -8.26 -20.58
CA LEU A 228 5.19 -8.75 -20.56
C LEU A 228 4.26 -7.83 -19.75
N HIS A 229 4.69 -7.39 -18.58
CA HIS A 229 3.94 -6.45 -17.76
C HIS A 229 3.75 -5.09 -18.44
N SER A 230 4.80 -4.57 -19.11
CA SER A 230 4.74 -3.32 -19.88
C SER A 230 3.71 -3.38 -21.01
N ILE A 231 3.66 -4.50 -21.72
CA ILE A 231 2.71 -4.73 -22.84
C ILE A 231 1.29 -4.90 -22.30
N ILE A 232 1.08 -5.81 -21.34
CA ILE A 232 -0.26 -6.13 -20.80
C ILE A 232 -0.94 -4.89 -20.21
N TYR A 233 -0.18 -4.06 -19.48
CA TYR A 233 -0.72 -2.88 -18.81
C TYR A 233 -0.58 -1.58 -19.59
N PHE A 234 -0.06 -1.62 -20.83
CA PHE A 234 0.24 -0.45 -21.66
C PHE A 234 1.10 0.59 -20.92
N ARG A 235 2.22 0.13 -20.35
CA ARG A 235 3.15 0.93 -19.54
C ARG A 235 4.56 0.95 -20.14
N PRO A 236 4.79 1.59 -21.30
CA PRO A 236 6.11 1.53 -21.97
C PRO A 236 7.24 2.10 -21.10
N LEU A 237 6.96 3.14 -20.31
CA LEU A 237 7.96 3.75 -19.43
C LEU A 237 8.33 2.87 -18.22
N LEU A 238 7.51 1.88 -17.86
CA LEU A 238 7.89 0.86 -16.87
C LEU A 238 9.11 0.06 -17.38
N LEU A 239 9.13 -0.34 -18.64
CA LEU A 239 10.28 -1.05 -19.21
C LEU A 239 11.54 -0.17 -19.23
N ALA A 240 11.39 1.12 -19.59
CA ALA A 240 12.50 2.08 -19.55
C ALA A 240 13.08 2.23 -18.13
N GLY A 241 12.24 2.40 -17.12
CA GLY A 241 12.65 2.47 -15.71
C GLY A 241 13.33 1.20 -15.23
N TYR A 242 12.81 0.03 -15.63
CA TYR A 242 13.42 -1.27 -15.32
C TYR A 242 14.84 -1.40 -15.91
N ILE A 243 15.01 -1.05 -17.19
CA ILE A 243 16.30 -1.12 -17.87
C ILE A 243 17.28 -0.14 -17.20
N HIS A 244 16.83 1.10 -16.94
CA HIS A 244 17.63 2.11 -16.25
C HIS A 244 18.15 1.59 -14.89
N ALA A 245 17.25 1.05 -14.05
CA ALA A 245 17.65 0.53 -12.76
C ALA A 245 18.63 -0.66 -12.89
N ARG A 246 18.37 -1.58 -13.80
CA ARG A 246 19.24 -2.74 -14.04
C ARG A 246 20.63 -2.35 -14.49
N LEU A 247 20.76 -1.34 -15.33
CA LEU A 247 22.07 -0.85 -15.80
C LEU A 247 22.84 -0.11 -14.71
N ASN A 248 22.12 0.67 -13.87
CA ASN A 248 22.71 1.44 -12.78
C ASN A 248 23.01 0.59 -11.53
N ASP A 249 22.28 -0.49 -11.32
CA ASP A 249 22.50 -1.42 -10.19
C ASP A 249 23.88 -2.12 -10.27
N ARG A 250 24.51 -2.17 -11.46
CA ARG A 250 25.91 -2.60 -11.61
C ARG A 250 26.90 -1.71 -10.83
N LYS A 251 26.49 -0.48 -10.46
CA LYS A 251 27.26 0.45 -9.62
C LYS A 251 26.95 0.32 -8.13
N ILE A 252 25.82 -0.27 -7.75
CA ILE A 252 25.35 -0.35 -6.36
C ILE A 252 25.63 -1.74 -5.75
N THR A 253 25.70 -2.80 -6.57
CA THR A 253 25.91 -4.20 -6.11
C THR A 253 27.32 -4.51 -5.60
N ASN A 254 28.26 -3.57 -5.69
CA ASN A 254 29.61 -3.75 -5.11
C ASN A 254 29.67 -3.43 -3.61
N HIS A 255 28.53 -3.20 -2.94
CA HIS A 255 28.46 -2.89 -1.50
C HIS A 255 27.40 -3.70 -0.74
N PHE A 256 27.03 -4.90 -1.23
CA PHE A 256 26.19 -5.85 -0.50
C PHE A 256 26.84 -7.22 -0.40
#